data_73f5835a6d142b396d1adc480196088a
#
_entry.id   73f5835a6d142b396d1adc480196088a
#
_cell.length_a   1.000
_cell.length_b   1.000
_cell.length_c   1.000
_cell.angle_alpha   90.00
_cell.angle_beta   90.00
_cell.angle_gamma   90.00
#
_symmetry.space_group_name_H-M   'P 1'
#
loop_
_entity.id
_entity.type
_entity.pdbx_description
1 polymer ?
#
loop_
_entity_poly.entity_id
_entity_poly.type
_entity_poly.pdbx_seq_one_letter_code
_entity_poly.pdbx_strand_id
1 'polypeptide(L)'
;MSKRYYHLCLVALLGLIFLSACTTNSNDTPSPVGGALSGTVQLWDDKTSTLADNSGVIVTVDDLTGVSTTTDAAGKYSFANIAYGLHDLTMSKAGYGTYRLFGVSNTSSTNGTILPATQLGKLATTTVISLTLSGNTYNGTSGVSVLYSIAPVPIATNRGYVRYFLSTDPAVSSTNYMYTSAVVSVLNNNVTGGFAKEDLLTAGFKSGQTVYLRLYGESIQSNTYVDPNVGTRVFPNLNLTTVGAVSFLVP
;
A
#
# COMPACT_ATOMS: atom_id res chain seq x y z
N MET A 1 -87.37 42.46 23.01
CA MET A 1 -86.28 41.96 23.87
C MET A 1 -86.22 40.45 23.76
N SER A 2 -85.31 39.90 22.99
CA SER A 2 -85.00 38.48 22.99
C SER A 2 -84.42 38.04 21.67
N LYS A 3 -83.25 38.45 21.31
CA LYS A 3 -82.47 37.90 20.17
C LYS A 3 -80.94 37.79 20.45
N ARG A 4 -80.51 37.79 21.68
CA ARG A 4 -79.09 37.84 22.01
C ARG A 4 -78.46 36.55 22.64
N TYR A 5 -79.23 35.50 22.80
CA TYR A 5 -78.73 34.29 23.53
C TYR A 5 -78.48 33.06 22.66
N TYR A 6 -78.78 33.08 21.39
CA TYR A 6 -78.60 31.93 20.50
C TYR A 6 -77.24 31.89 19.82
N HIS A 7 -76.46 32.92 19.92
CA HIS A 7 -75.09 32.91 19.32
C HIS A 7 -73.98 32.45 20.27
N LEU A 8 -74.24 32.31 21.58
CA LEU A 8 -73.22 31.95 22.53
C LEU A 8 -73.09 30.43 22.73
N CYS A 9 -74.12 29.65 22.37
CA CYS A 9 -74.09 28.19 22.51
C CYS A 9 -73.53 27.48 21.27
N LEU A 10 -73.42 28.14 20.12
CA LEU A 10 -72.93 27.50 18.89
C LEU A 10 -71.39 27.57 18.76
N VAL A 11 -70.71 28.42 19.50
CA VAL A 11 -69.26 28.56 19.47
C VAL A 11 -68.56 27.60 20.42
N ALA A 12 -69.28 27.04 21.41
CA ALA A 12 -68.73 26.12 22.41
C ALA A 12 -68.71 24.63 21.93
N LEU A 13 -69.36 24.31 20.78
CA LEU A 13 -69.45 22.94 20.29
C LEU A 13 -68.51 22.63 19.13
N LEU A 14 -67.76 23.62 18.61
CA LEU A 14 -66.79 23.47 17.50
C LEU A 14 -65.35 23.37 17.95
N GLY A 15 -65.07 23.33 19.24
CA GLY A 15 -63.72 23.36 19.82
C GLY A 15 -63.14 22.01 20.26
N LEU A 16 -63.85 20.87 20.05
CA LEU A 16 -63.44 19.57 20.62
C LEU A 16 -63.09 18.49 19.59
N ILE A 17 -62.81 18.83 18.36
CA ILE A 17 -62.35 17.82 17.41
C ILE A 17 -61.08 18.35 16.73
N PHE A 18 -59.92 18.15 17.33
CA PHE A 18 -58.60 18.07 16.68
C PHE A 18 -57.49 17.87 17.74
N LEU A 19 -57.63 16.82 18.57
CA LEU A 19 -56.48 16.23 19.23
C LEU A 19 -56.39 14.76 18.85
N SER A 20 -56.35 14.50 17.52
CA SER A 20 -55.71 13.29 17.03
C SER A 20 -54.21 13.53 17.17
N ALA A 21 -53.69 13.24 18.35
CA ALA A 21 -52.26 13.05 18.51
C ALA A 21 -51.87 11.87 17.60
N CYS A 22 -51.32 12.20 16.45
CA CYS A 22 -50.49 11.26 15.68
C CYS A 22 -49.36 10.84 16.59
N THR A 23 -49.52 9.78 17.36
CA THR A 23 -48.39 9.02 17.90
C THR A 23 -47.76 8.34 16.70
N THR A 24 -46.89 9.03 15.99
CA THR A 24 -45.89 8.39 15.17
C THR A 24 -45.00 7.60 16.12
N ASN A 25 -45.35 6.33 16.35
CA ASN A 25 -44.39 5.35 16.80
C ASN A 25 -43.40 5.15 15.65
N SER A 26 -42.55 6.12 15.40
CA SER A 26 -41.33 5.92 14.64
C SER A 26 -40.37 5.12 15.54
N ASN A 27 -40.53 3.79 15.55
CA ASN A 27 -39.44 2.90 15.85
C ASN A 27 -38.41 2.97 14.72
N ASP A 28 -38.08 4.17 14.26
CA ASP A 28 -36.95 4.41 13.40
C ASP A 28 -35.71 4.21 14.29
N THR A 29 -35.29 2.95 14.41
CA THR A 29 -33.93 2.67 14.84
C THR A 29 -33.04 3.42 13.83
N PRO A 30 -32.28 4.43 14.24
CA PRO A 30 -31.45 5.17 13.33
C PRO A 30 -30.58 4.19 12.54
N SER A 31 -30.59 4.27 11.22
CA SER A 31 -29.74 3.46 10.37
C SER A 31 -28.32 3.56 10.90
N PRO A 32 -27.61 2.45 11.07
CA PRO A 32 -26.25 2.48 11.56
C PRO A 32 -25.41 3.38 10.65
N VAL A 33 -24.75 4.38 11.23
CA VAL A 33 -23.87 5.31 10.52
C VAL A 33 -22.53 4.67 10.14
N GLY A 34 -22.34 3.40 10.48
CA GLY A 34 -21.15 2.61 10.21
C GLY A 34 -21.43 1.11 10.22
N GLY A 35 -20.44 0.34 9.85
CA GLY A 35 -20.50 -1.12 9.78
C GLY A 35 -19.15 -1.78 10.10
N ALA A 36 -19.17 -3.10 10.21
CA ALA A 36 -17.94 -3.87 10.40
C ALA A 36 -17.03 -3.78 9.17
N LEU A 37 -15.72 -3.67 9.42
CA LEU A 37 -14.67 -3.76 8.41
C LEU A 37 -13.64 -4.79 8.87
N SER A 38 -13.30 -5.75 8.03
CA SER A 38 -12.38 -6.82 8.39
C SER A 38 -11.50 -7.24 7.22
N GLY A 39 -10.44 -7.98 7.52
CA GLY A 39 -9.53 -8.53 6.52
C GLY A 39 -8.50 -9.45 7.13
N THR A 40 -7.50 -9.81 6.32
CA THR A 40 -6.42 -10.70 6.72
C THR A 40 -5.10 -10.18 6.19
N VAL A 41 -4.03 -10.25 7.00
CA VAL A 41 -2.66 -9.95 6.60
C VAL A 41 -1.81 -11.22 6.70
N GLN A 42 -1.13 -11.58 5.61
CA GLN A 42 -0.15 -12.65 5.58
C GLN A 42 1.25 -12.06 5.66
N LEU A 43 2.01 -12.44 6.68
CA LEU A 43 3.41 -12.03 6.83
C LEU A 43 4.34 -12.89 5.99
N TRP A 44 5.37 -12.23 5.43
CA TRP A 44 6.45 -12.85 4.68
C TRP A 44 7.81 -12.51 5.32
N ASP A 45 8.74 -13.45 5.32
CA ASP A 45 10.12 -13.07 5.55
C ASP A 45 10.69 -12.32 4.32
N ASP A 46 11.93 -11.85 4.41
CA ASP A 46 12.53 -11.07 3.33
C ASP A 46 13.06 -11.93 2.16
N LYS A 47 13.08 -13.27 2.28
CA LYS A 47 13.80 -14.14 1.33
C LYS A 47 13.03 -15.31 0.76
N THR A 48 12.22 -16.02 1.56
CA THR A 48 11.75 -17.34 1.12
C THR A 48 10.26 -17.60 1.26
N SER A 49 9.62 -17.24 2.38
CA SER A 49 8.32 -17.84 2.72
C SER A 49 7.40 -16.94 3.52
N THR A 50 6.15 -17.35 3.54
CA THR A 50 5.15 -16.89 4.48
C THR A 50 5.48 -17.35 5.89
N LEU A 51 5.08 -16.56 6.88
CA LEU A 51 5.20 -16.94 8.29
C LEU A 51 3.94 -17.68 8.74
N ALA A 52 4.13 -18.61 9.69
CA ALA A 52 3.00 -19.32 10.30
C ALA A 52 2.22 -18.45 11.28
N ASP A 53 2.91 -17.55 11.99
CA ASP A 53 2.30 -16.56 12.90
C ASP A 53 2.26 -15.19 12.20
N ASN A 54 1.06 -14.70 11.99
CA ASN A 54 0.75 -13.43 11.33
C ASN A 54 0.25 -12.36 12.30
N SER A 55 0.45 -12.56 13.61
CA SER A 55 -0.01 -11.64 14.65
C SER A 55 0.79 -10.34 14.70
N GLY A 56 0.24 -9.35 15.38
CA GLY A 56 0.94 -8.13 15.75
C GLY A 56 1.13 -7.12 14.62
N VAL A 57 0.41 -7.24 13.50
CA VAL A 57 0.31 -6.16 12.52
C VAL A 57 -0.73 -5.16 13.02
N ILE A 58 -0.33 -3.91 13.17
CA ILE A 58 -1.23 -2.81 13.48
C ILE A 58 -1.89 -2.37 12.17
N VAL A 59 -3.22 -2.39 12.15
CA VAL A 59 -4.03 -1.86 11.06
C VAL A 59 -4.71 -0.61 11.57
N THR A 60 -4.46 0.52 10.91
CA THR A 60 -5.00 1.84 11.27
C THR A 60 -5.93 2.32 10.17
N VAL A 61 -7.03 2.96 10.54
CA VAL A 61 -7.88 3.72 9.62
C VAL A 61 -7.39 5.16 9.65
N ASP A 62 -6.71 5.60 8.58
CA ASP A 62 -5.87 6.80 8.59
C ASP A 62 -6.67 8.10 8.79
N ASP A 63 -7.88 8.15 8.30
CA ASP A 63 -8.79 9.30 8.39
C ASP A 63 -9.61 9.33 9.70
N LEU A 64 -9.50 8.31 10.55
CA LEU A 64 -10.20 8.22 11.83
C LEU A 64 -9.19 8.21 12.99
N THR A 65 -9.06 9.33 13.69
CA THR A 65 -8.09 9.48 14.78
C THR A 65 -8.26 8.43 15.87
N GLY A 66 -7.18 7.68 16.15
CA GLY A 66 -7.12 6.68 17.22
C GLY A 66 -7.83 5.35 16.87
N VAL A 67 -8.30 5.17 15.64
CA VAL A 67 -8.95 3.93 15.22
C VAL A 67 -7.91 2.97 14.65
N SER A 68 -7.54 1.97 15.44
CA SER A 68 -6.63 0.90 15.03
C SER A 68 -7.00 -0.42 15.68
N THR A 69 -6.54 -1.51 15.08
CA THR A 69 -6.65 -2.88 15.61
C THR A 69 -5.37 -3.64 15.31
N THR A 70 -5.25 -4.86 15.83
CA THR A 70 -4.05 -5.69 15.65
C THR A 70 -4.47 -7.07 15.15
N THR A 71 -3.68 -7.65 14.24
CA THR A 71 -3.94 -9.00 13.72
C THR A 71 -3.71 -10.08 14.77
N ASP A 72 -4.51 -11.14 14.73
CA ASP A 72 -4.30 -12.40 15.46
C ASP A 72 -3.24 -13.30 14.77
N ALA A 73 -2.98 -14.49 15.32
CA ALA A 73 -2.01 -15.45 14.78
C ALA A 73 -2.37 -15.94 13.36
N ALA A 74 -3.67 -15.96 13.01
CA ALA A 74 -4.13 -16.26 11.65
C ALA A 74 -4.05 -15.05 10.70
N GLY A 75 -3.59 -13.89 11.19
CA GLY A 75 -3.51 -12.64 10.47
C GLY A 75 -4.84 -11.89 10.34
N LYS A 76 -5.89 -12.32 11.02
CA LYS A 76 -7.21 -11.69 10.95
C LYS A 76 -7.25 -10.42 11.78
N TYR A 77 -7.93 -9.41 11.25
CA TYR A 77 -8.25 -8.17 11.95
C TYR A 77 -9.70 -7.77 11.70
N SER A 78 -10.28 -7.02 12.62
CA SER A 78 -11.63 -6.48 12.47
C SER A 78 -11.83 -5.19 13.24
N PHE A 79 -12.67 -4.35 12.69
CA PHE A 79 -13.26 -3.18 13.31
C PHE A 79 -14.78 -3.41 13.41
N ALA A 80 -15.36 -3.19 14.56
CA ALA A 80 -16.78 -3.45 14.77
C ALA A 80 -17.69 -2.40 14.13
N ASN A 81 -17.24 -1.15 14.06
CA ASN A 81 -18.03 -0.03 13.56
C ASN A 81 -17.12 1.05 12.97
N ILE A 82 -17.02 1.04 11.64
CA ILE A 82 -16.35 2.09 10.85
C ILE A 82 -17.42 2.82 10.07
N ALA A 83 -17.37 4.13 10.03
CA ALA A 83 -18.29 4.96 9.25
C ALA A 83 -18.41 4.43 7.81
N TYR A 84 -19.58 4.58 7.20
CA TYR A 84 -19.71 4.27 5.77
C TYR A 84 -19.01 5.34 4.95
N GLY A 85 -18.31 4.93 3.91
CA GLY A 85 -17.55 5.83 3.05
C GLY A 85 -16.25 5.22 2.54
N LEU A 86 -15.37 6.09 2.06
CA LEU A 86 -14.03 5.73 1.62
C LEU A 86 -13.04 6.02 2.74
N HIS A 87 -12.17 5.05 3.01
CA HIS A 87 -11.14 5.12 4.05
C HIS A 87 -9.78 4.72 3.49
N ASP A 88 -8.74 5.28 4.03
CA ASP A 88 -7.37 4.81 3.81
C ASP A 88 -6.93 3.96 5.00
N LEU A 89 -6.26 2.84 4.72
CA LEU A 89 -5.74 1.95 5.76
C LEU A 89 -4.23 1.84 5.67
N THR A 90 -3.58 1.94 6.82
CA THR A 90 -2.14 1.66 6.97
C THR A 90 -1.93 0.38 7.76
N MET A 91 -1.11 -0.51 7.20
CA MET A 91 -0.67 -1.75 7.86
C MET A 91 0.81 -1.64 8.20
N SER A 92 1.15 -1.80 9.48
CA SER A 92 2.51 -1.65 9.96
C SER A 92 2.88 -2.68 11.03
N LYS A 93 4.14 -3.10 11.01
CA LYS A 93 4.74 -3.95 12.05
C LYS A 93 6.23 -3.66 12.10
N ALA A 94 6.82 -3.62 13.31
CA ALA A 94 8.26 -3.43 13.47
C ALA A 94 9.08 -4.46 12.68
N GLY A 95 10.05 -4.01 11.90
CA GLY A 95 10.88 -4.85 11.02
C GLY A 95 10.23 -5.23 9.68
N TYR A 96 9.07 -4.67 9.36
CA TYR A 96 8.36 -4.85 8.09
C TYR A 96 8.21 -3.53 7.36
N GLY A 97 8.06 -3.59 6.04
CA GLY A 97 7.65 -2.43 5.26
C GLY A 97 6.20 -2.05 5.54
N THR A 98 5.94 -0.77 5.66
CA THR A 98 4.57 -0.27 5.81
C THR A 98 3.82 -0.41 4.48
N TYR A 99 2.58 -0.90 4.53
CA TYR A 99 1.72 -1.00 3.35
C TYR A 99 0.46 -0.18 3.54
N ARG A 100 0.00 0.49 2.47
CA ARG A 100 -1.20 1.31 2.49
C ARG A 100 -2.20 0.86 1.43
N LEU A 101 -3.47 0.87 1.81
CA LEU A 101 -4.62 0.73 0.94
C LEU A 101 -5.37 2.05 0.91
N PHE A 102 -5.65 2.54 -0.28
CA PHE A 102 -6.34 3.82 -0.48
C PHE A 102 -7.74 3.62 -1.01
N GLY A 103 -8.67 4.46 -0.56
CA GLY A 103 -10.04 4.48 -1.05
C GLY A 103 -10.82 3.19 -0.79
N VAL A 104 -10.56 2.55 0.35
CA VAL A 104 -11.31 1.36 0.79
C VAL A 104 -12.75 1.75 1.07
N SER A 105 -13.68 1.20 0.30
CA SER A 105 -15.11 1.49 0.46
C SER A 105 -15.72 0.62 1.56
N ASN A 106 -16.12 1.24 2.69
CA ASN A 106 -16.97 0.60 3.68
C ASN A 106 -18.44 0.91 3.36
N THR A 107 -19.21 -0.12 3.05
CA THR A 107 -20.60 0.01 2.61
C THR A 107 -21.55 -0.69 3.58
N SER A 108 -22.81 -0.22 3.62
CA SER A 108 -23.85 -0.89 4.37
C SER A 108 -24.09 -2.31 3.82
N SER A 109 -23.70 -3.32 4.59
CA SER A 109 -23.98 -4.72 4.27
C SER A 109 -24.30 -5.50 5.54
N THR A 110 -25.09 -6.55 5.41
CA THR A 110 -25.46 -7.43 6.54
C THR A 110 -24.25 -8.13 7.16
N ASN A 111 -23.21 -8.37 6.37
CA ASN A 111 -22.01 -9.10 6.78
C ASN A 111 -20.80 -8.18 7.04
N GLY A 112 -20.98 -6.85 6.92
CA GLY A 112 -19.87 -5.91 6.92
C GLY A 112 -19.02 -5.95 5.64
N THR A 113 -17.96 -5.12 5.59
CA THR A 113 -17.01 -5.09 4.48
C THR A 113 -15.84 -6.03 4.80
N ILE A 114 -15.57 -6.98 3.90
CA ILE A 114 -14.45 -7.91 4.02
C ILE A 114 -13.43 -7.58 2.92
N LEU A 115 -12.23 -7.21 3.32
CA LEU A 115 -11.14 -6.87 2.40
C LEU A 115 -10.41 -8.12 1.91
N PRO A 116 -9.88 -8.11 0.67
CA PRO A 116 -8.97 -9.15 0.20
C PRO A 116 -7.76 -9.29 1.13
N ALA A 117 -7.20 -10.51 1.18
CA ALA A 117 -5.98 -10.75 1.94
C ALA A 117 -4.83 -9.86 1.45
N THR A 118 -4.16 -9.19 2.37
CA THR A 118 -3.00 -8.35 2.12
C THR A 118 -1.73 -9.11 2.53
N GLN A 119 -0.63 -8.85 1.82
CA GLN A 119 0.68 -9.41 2.16
C GLN A 119 1.56 -8.32 2.74
N LEU A 120 2.34 -8.63 3.78
CA LEU A 120 3.28 -7.70 4.41
C LEU A 120 4.65 -8.39 4.54
N GLY A 121 5.66 -7.88 3.82
CA GLY A 121 7.01 -8.42 3.81
C GLY A 121 7.91 -7.74 4.84
N LYS A 122 8.86 -8.49 5.39
CA LYS A 122 9.97 -7.93 6.17
C LYS A 122 10.79 -6.94 5.35
N LEU A 123 11.42 -6.01 6.04
CA LEU A 123 12.46 -5.15 5.47
C LEU A 123 13.61 -6.03 4.95
N ALA A 124 14.16 -5.68 3.79
CA ALA A 124 15.25 -6.42 3.18
C ALA A 124 16.50 -6.41 4.07
N THR A 125 17.07 -7.58 4.31
CA THR A 125 18.38 -7.72 4.95
C THR A 125 19.54 -7.75 3.94
N THR A 126 19.23 -7.88 2.65
CA THR A 126 20.20 -7.83 1.56
C THR A 126 20.77 -6.41 1.45
N THR A 127 22.11 -6.29 1.49
CA THR A 127 22.84 -5.05 1.28
C THR A 127 23.69 -5.15 0.02
N VAL A 128 23.66 -4.14 -0.84
CA VAL A 128 24.57 -4.04 -1.99
C VAL A 128 25.90 -3.48 -1.49
N ILE A 129 26.99 -4.24 -1.65
CA ILE A 129 28.33 -3.90 -1.14
C ILE A 129 29.29 -3.45 -2.22
N SER A 130 29.02 -3.76 -3.50
CA SER A 130 29.75 -3.22 -4.65
C SER A 130 28.82 -3.08 -5.84
N LEU A 131 29.12 -2.12 -6.72
CA LEU A 131 28.43 -1.89 -7.98
C LEU A 131 29.40 -1.18 -8.95
N THR A 132 29.70 -1.80 -10.09
CA THR A 132 30.59 -1.27 -11.13
C THR A 132 30.04 -1.58 -12.52
N LEU A 133 30.44 -0.79 -13.51
CA LEU A 133 30.22 -1.15 -14.91
C LEU A 133 31.18 -2.26 -15.30
N SER A 134 30.69 -3.25 -16.08
CA SER A 134 31.48 -4.39 -16.52
C SER A 134 31.52 -4.55 -18.04
N GLY A 135 30.71 -3.83 -18.80
CA GLY A 135 30.73 -3.92 -20.25
C GLY A 135 29.62 -3.09 -20.94
N ASN A 136 29.72 -3.04 -22.27
CA ASN A 136 28.78 -2.33 -23.16
C ASN A 136 27.88 -3.31 -23.96
N THR A 137 27.81 -4.56 -23.53
CA THR A 137 26.92 -5.59 -24.07
C THR A 137 26.20 -6.28 -22.92
N TYR A 138 24.97 -6.71 -23.18
CA TYR A 138 24.20 -7.51 -22.24
C TYR A 138 23.47 -8.62 -23.00
N ASN A 139 23.59 -9.87 -22.52
CA ASN A 139 23.03 -11.05 -23.19
C ASN A 139 23.41 -11.17 -24.68
N GLY A 140 24.66 -10.79 -25.03
CA GLY A 140 25.17 -10.87 -26.40
C GLY A 140 24.69 -9.77 -27.34
N THR A 141 23.93 -8.79 -26.85
CA THR A 141 23.47 -7.64 -27.63
C THR A 141 24.07 -6.33 -27.12
N SER A 142 23.97 -5.26 -27.93
CA SER A 142 24.32 -3.91 -27.44
C SER A 142 23.52 -3.57 -26.20
N GLY A 143 24.18 -3.07 -25.16
CA GLY A 143 23.55 -2.83 -23.87
C GLY A 143 24.54 -2.33 -22.83
N VAL A 144 24.21 -2.49 -21.57
CA VAL A 144 25.08 -2.16 -20.44
C VAL A 144 25.10 -3.30 -19.45
N SER A 145 26.29 -3.78 -19.12
CA SER A 145 26.48 -4.78 -18.06
C SER A 145 27.05 -4.11 -16.81
N VAL A 146 26.55 -4.54 -15.66
CA VAL A 146 27.04 -4.16 -14.34
C VAL A 146 27.46 -5.40 -13.57
N LEU A 147 28.53 -5.28 -12.81
CA LEU A 147 28.96 -6.27 -11.85
C LEU A 147 28.65 -5.72 -10.44
N TYR A 148 27.99 -6.53 -9.62
CA TYR A 148 27.69 -6.17 -8.25
C TYR A 148 27.81 -7.36 -7.29
N SER A 149 28.02 -7.07 -6.04
CA SER A 149 28.02 -8.05 -4.96
C SER A 149 27.09 -7.60 -3.83
N ILE A 150 26.56 -8.58 -3.11
CA ILE A 150 25.61 -8.36 -2.02
C ILE A 150 26.04 -9.10 -0.76
N ALA A 151 25.57 -8.62 0.39
CA ALA A 151 25.72 -9.29 1.69
C ALA A 151 24.31 -9.50 2.30
N PRO A 152 24.06 -10.62 3.01
CA PRO A 152 24.95 -11.79 3.11
C PRO A 152 25.13 -12.44 1.73
N VAL A 153 26.25 -13.18 1.57
CA VAL A 153 26.51 -13.93 0.32
C VAL A 153 25.34 -14.89 0.03
N PRO A 154 24.67 -14.76 -1.12
CA PRO A 154 23.52 -15.60 -1.43
C PRO A 154 23.95 -17.05 -1.71
N ILE A 155 23.08 -17.97 -1.32
CA ILE A 155 23.19 -19.40 -1.61
C ILE A 155 21.84 -19.90 -2.13
N ALA A 156 21.79 -21.09 -2.72
CA ALA A 156 20.58 -21.63 -3.34
C ALA A 156 19.35 -21.65 -2.39
N THR A 157 19.57 -21.91 -1.10
CA THR A 157 18.53 -21.95 -0.06
C THR A 157 18.29 -20.61 0.65
N ASN A 158 19.14 -19.59 0.39
CA ASN A 158 19.03 -18.26 1.00
C ASN A 158 19.44 -17.20 -0.04
N ARG A 159 18.53 -16.93 -0.97
CA ARG A 159 18.73 -15.99 -2.06
C ARG A 159 18.80 -14.56 -1.53
N GLY A 160 19.48 -13.69 -2.27
CA GLY A 160 19.33 -12.25 -2.14
C GLY A 160 18.30 -11.73 -3.14
N TYR A 161 17.76 -10.56 -2.86
CA TYR A 161 16.89 -9.84 -3.79
C TYR A 161 17.36 -8.41 -3.91
N VAL A 162 17.28 -7.86 -5.12
CA VAL A 162 17.69 -6.49 -5.41
C VAL A 162 16.70 -5.82 -6.37
N ARG A 163 16.75 -4.49 -6.41
CA ARG A 163 15.98 -3.67 -7.35
C ARG A 163 16.85 -2.57 -7.92
N TYR A 164 16.78 -2.40 -9.23
CA TYR A 164 17.47 -1.35 -9.97
C TYR A 164 16.61 -0.10 -10.06
N PHE A 165 17.26 1.06 -9.93
CA PHE A 165 16.68 2.39 -10.18
C PHE A 165 17.57 3.14 -11.15
N LEU A 166 16.97 3.66 -12.22
CA LEU A 166 17.65 4.41 -13.27
C LEU A 166 17.04 5.80 -13.40
N SER A 167 17.92 6.80 -13.62
CA SER A 167 17.52 8.18 -13.89
C SER A 167 18.56 8.89 -14.71
N THR A 168 18.21 9.99 -15.36
CA THR A 168 19.17 10.94 -15.93
C THR A 168 19.73 11.91 -14.89
N ASP A 169 19.19 11.88 -13.68
CA ASP A 169 19.66 12.66 -12.53
C ASP A 169 20.72 11.87 -11.75
N PRO A 170 21.91 12.44 -11.46
CA PRO A 170 22.93 11.80 -10.65
C PRO A 170 22.47 11.48 -9.20
N ALA A 171 21.44 12.17 -8.71
CA ALA A 171 20.82 11.90 -7.41
C ALA A 171 19.80 10.75 -7.45
N VAL A 172 19.92 9.83 -8.41
CA VAL A 172 19.05 8.66 -8.54
C VAL A 172 18.87 7.90 -7.23
N SER A 173 17.62 7.61 -6.88
CA SER A 173 17.24 6.93 -5.64
C SER A 173 15.89 6.22 -5.79
N SER A 174 15.42 5.57 -4.73
CA SER A 174 14.07 4.97 -4.68
C SER A 174 12.92 5.98 -4.74
N THR A 175 13.22 7.27 -4.56
CA THR A 175 12.25 8.37 -4.64
C THR A 175 12.52 9.33 -5.81
N ASN A 176 13.67 9.19 -6.48
CA ASN A 176 14.07 9.99 -7.63
C ASN A 176 14.57 9.05 -8.75
N TYR A 177 13.66 8.58 -9.57
CA TYR A 177 13.96 7.63 -10.65
C TYR A 177 13.02 7.86 -11.84
N MET A 178 13.47 7.46 -13.03
CA MET A 178 12.66 7.39 -14.24
C MET A 178 12.20 5.96 -14.53
N TYR A 179 13.05 4.99 -14.18
CA TYR A 179 12.77 3.56 -14.37
C TYR A 179 13.17 2.76 -13.14
N THR A 180 12.39 1.75 -12.83
CA THR A 180 12.72 0.73 -11.81
C THR A 180 12.42 -0.67 -12.33
N SER A 181 13.28 -1.62 -11.99
CA SER A 181 13.07 -3.02 -12.34
C SER A 181 11.98 -3.67 -11.48
N ALA A 182 11.54 -4.87 -11.86
CA ALA A 182 10.96 -5.82 -10.93
C ALA A 182 12.01 -6.24 -9.86
N VAL A 183 11.57 -6.97 -8.84
CA VAL A 183 12.48 -7.62 -7.88
C VAL A 183 13.32 -8.66 -8.62
N VAL A 184 14.64 -8.58 -8.48
CA VAL A 184 15.61 -9.49 -9.12
C VAL A 184 16.17 -10.43 -8.07
N SER A 185 16.01 -11.73 -8.29
CA SER A 185 16.58 -12.78 -7.42
C SER A 185 18.06 -12.99 -7.72
N VAL A 186 18.88 -13.07 -6.68
CA VAL A 186 20.33 -13.24 -6.75
C VAL A 186 20.72 -14.56 -6.07
N LEU A 187 21.42 -15.42 -6.82
CA LEU A 187 21.78 -16.77 -6.38
C LEU A 187 23.26 -16.91 -6.02
N ASN A 188 24.12 -16.03 -6.55
CA ASN A 188 25.56 -16.10 -6.39
C ASN A 188 26.09 -14.72 -6.01
N ASN A 189 27.31 -14.68 -5.46
CA ASN A 189 28.05 -13.42 -5.31
C ASN A 189 28.71 -13.02 -6.64
N ASN A 190 29.06 -11.75 -6.81
CA ASN A 190 29.62 -11.19 -8.05
C ASN A 190 28.70 -11.44 -9.25
N VAL A 191 27.50 -10.91 -9.18
CA VAL A 191 26.45 -11.08 -10.18
C VAL A 191 26.67 -10.08 -11.32
N THR A 192 26.61 -10.58 -12.55
CA THR A 192 26.48 -9.73 -13.72
C THR A 192 24.99 -9.51 -14.00
N GLY A 193 24.55 -8.25 -13.89
CA GLY A 193 23.25 -7.80 -14.32
C GLY A 193 23.37 -6.85 -15.50
N GLY A 194 22.28 -6.24 -15.94
CA GLY A 194 22.35 -5.23 -17.00
C GLY A 194 21.03 -5.00 -17.71
N PHE A 195 21.12 -4.26 -18.82
CA PHE A 195 20.01 -3.88 -19.67
C PHE A 195 20.44 -3.95 -21.14
N ALA A 196 19.65 -4.57 -21.98
CA ALA A 196 19.82 -4.41 -23.42
C ALA A 196 19.48 -2.96 -23.84
N LYS A 197 20.03 -2.51 -24.95
CA LYS A 197 19.75 -1.18 -25.52
C LYS A 197 18.24 -0.96 -25.68
N GLU A 198 17.53 -1.94 -26.22
CA GLU A 198 16.09 -1.88 -26.47
C GLU A 198 15.29 -1.70 -25.19
N ASP A 199 15.72 -2.34 -24.09
CA ASP A 199 15.08 -2.18 -22.79
C ASP A 199 15.23 -0.74 -22.26
N LEU A 200 16.41 -0.16 -22.43
CA LEU A 200 16.69 1.23 -22.06
C LEU A 200 15.87 2.23 -22.89
N LEU A 201 15.78 2.00 -24.21
CA LEU A 201 14.95 2.84 -25.09
C LEU A 201 13.46 2.73 -24.74
N THR A 202 12.98 1.52 -24.46
CA THR A 202 11.60 1.25 -24.02
C THR A 202 11.31 1.91 -22.66
N ALA A 203 12.30 1.97 -21.77
CA ALA A 203 12.21 2.68 -20.50
C ALA A 203 12.20 4.22 -20.63
N GLY A 204 12.34 4.74 -21.88
CA GLY A 204 12.26 6.17 -22.20
C GLY A 204 13.61 6.88 -22.25
N PHE A 205 14.73 6.18 -22.12
CA PHE A 205 16.07 6.75 -22.30
C PHE A 205 16.41 6.85 -23.80
N LYS A 206 17.40 7.69 -24.14
CA LYS A 206 17.81 7.93 -25.54
C LYS A 206 19.25 7.49 -25.75
N SER A 207 19.57 6.97 -26.94
CA SER A 207 20.95 6.65 -27.34
C SER A 207 21.86 7.86 -27.14
N GLY A 208 23.05 7.65 -26.55
CA GLY A 208 24.00 8.71 -26.18
C GLY A 208 23.67 9.49 -24.91
N GLN A 209 22.54 9.20 -24.27
CA GLN A 209 22.16 9.85 -23.00
C GLN A 209 22.94 9.24 -21.83
N THR A 210 23.41 10.08 -20.90
CA THR A 210 23.97 9.61 -19.64
C THR A 210 22.84 9.19 -18.71
N VAL A 211 22.93 7.96 -18.19
CA VAL A 211 22.00 7.38 -17.23
C VAL A 211 22.77 6.96 -15.98
N TYR A 212 22.20 7.27 -14.83
CA TYR A 212 22.71 6.84 -13.54
C TYR A 212 21.88 5.67 -13.02
N LEU A 213 22.58 4.68 -12.48
CA LEU A 213 22.00 3.46 -11.95
C LEU A 213 22.37 3.32 -10.48
N ARG A 214 21.36 3.08 -9.65
CA ARG A 214 21.51 2.70 -8.24
C ARG A 214 20.79 1.39 -7.99
N LEU A 215 21.36 0.58 -7.11
CA LEU A 215 20.87 -0.73 -6.76
C LEU A 215 20.60 -0.78 -5.26
N TYR A 216 19.45 -1.32 -4.86
CA TYR A 216 19.10 -1.52 -3.45
C TYR A 216 18.80 -3.00 -3.19
N GLY A 217 19.12 -3.48 -1.98
CA GLY A 217 18.56 -4.71 -1.47
C GLY A 217 17.04 -4.60 -1.36
N GLU A 218 16.35 -5.67 -1.71
CA GLU A 218 14.88 -5.74 -1.72
C GLU A 218 14.43 -7.03 -1.02
N SER A 219 13.19 -7.08 -0.62
CA SER A 219 12.50 -8.26 -0.10
C SER A 219 11.79 -9.01 -1.23
N ILE A 220 11.64 -10.33 -1.12
CA ILE A 220 10.85 -11.11 -2.08
C ILE A 220 9.42 -10.58 -2.18
N GLN A 221 8.84 -10.23 -1.04
CA GLN A 221 7.54 -9.54 -0.95
C GLN A 221 7.79 -8.04 -0.77
N SER A 222 7.78 -7.30 -1.87
CA SER A 222 8.25 -5.90 -1.89
C SER A 222 7.23 -4.87 -1.40
N ASN A 223 5.98 -5.22 -1.18
CA ASN A 223 4.91 -4.35 -0.67
C ASN A 223 4.77 -2.99 -1.39
N THR A 224 5.13 -2.91 -2.66
CA THR A 224 5.06 -1.64 -3.39
C THR A 224 3.62 -1.22 -3.61
N TYR A 225 3.37 0.07 -3.44
CA TYR A 225 2.08 0.69 -3.76
C TYR A 225 2.30 2.06 -4.42
N VAL A 226 1.26 2.59 -5.08
CA VAL A 226 1.26 3.97 -5.57
C VAL A 226 0.54 4.81 -4.53
N ASP A 227 1.21 5.84 -4.03
CA ASP A 227 0.58 6.81 -3.13
C ASP A 227 -0.10 7.89 -3.99
N PRO A 228 -1.43 8.00 -3.97
CA PRO A 228 -2.16 8.95 -4.79
C PRO A 228 -1.89 10.41 -4.41
N ASN A 229 -1.42 10.68 -3.18
CA ASN A 229 -1.13 12.03 -2.71
C ASN A 229 0.18 12.59 -3.28
N VAL A 230 1.13 11.71 -3.60
CA VAL A 230 2.42 12.09 -4.22
C VAL A 230 2.57 11.63 -5.66
N GLY A 231 1.64 10.79 -6.15
CA GLY A 231 1.62 10.30 -7.53
C GLY A 231 2.78 9.36 -7.89
N THR A 232 3.53 8.88 -6.89
CA THR A 232 4.70 8.03 -7.10
C THR A 232 4.56 6.67 -6.43
N ARG A 233 5.32 5.69 -6.93
CA ARG A 233 5.40 4.37 -6.31
C ARG A 233 6.33 4.42 -5.09
N VAL A 234 5.87 3.83 -4.00
CA VAL A 234 6.60 3.67 -2.74
C VAL A 234 7.17 2.25 -2.66
N PHE A 235 8.40 2.12 -2.17
CA PHE A 235 9.13 0.86 -2.01
C PHE A 235 9.50 0.67 -0.54
N PRO A 236 8.57 0.24 0.30
CA PRO A 236 8.73 0.27 1.75
C PRO A 236 9.68 -0.79 2.30
N ASN A 237 10.05 -1.80 1.51
CA ASN A 237 10.85 -2.94 1.96
C ASN A 237 12.34 -2.84 1.59
N LEU A 238 12.76 -1.79 0.89
CA LEU A 238 14.15 -1.62 0.50
C LEU A 238 15.08 -1.50 1.70
N ASN A 239 16.24 -2.16 1.61
CA ASN A 239 17.38 -1.80 2.44
C ASN A 239 18.04 -0.55 1.84
N LEU A 240 17.90 0.59 2.52
CA LEU A 240 18.43 1.86 2.05
C LEU A 240 19.96 1.97 2.19
N THR A 241 20.62 1.03 2.91
CA THR A 241 22.06 0.91 2.96
C THR A 241 22.56 0.32 1.64
N THR A 242 23.22 1.14 0.83
CA THR A 242 23.73 0.75 -0.48
C THR A 242 24.95 1.59 -0.87
N VAL A 243 25.59 1.22 -1.96
CA VAL A 243 26.73 1.95 -2.56
C VAL A 243 26.25 3.10 -3.45
N GLY A 244 27.21 3.95 -3.85
CA GLY A 244 26.95 5.04 -4.79
C GLY A 244 26.40 4.57 -6.13
N ALA A 245 25.75 5.46 -6.86
CA ALA A 245 25.30 5.20 -8.20
C ALA A 245 26.50 5.10 -9.17
N VAL A 246 26.35 4.30 -10.22
CA VAL A 246 27.24 4.29 -11.39
C VAL A 246 26.55 4.98 -12.57
N SER A 247 27.33 5.53 -13.52
CA SER A 247 26.77 6.17 -14.72
C SER A 247 27.32 5.52 -15.99
N PHE A 248 26.48 5.48 -17.01
CA PHE A 248 26.83 4.96 -18.31
C PHE A 248 26.16 5.78 -19.43
N LEU A 249 26.67 5.66 -20.66
CA LEU A 249 25.99 6.15 -21.85
C LEU A 249 25.10 5.04 -22.41
N VAL A 250 23.86 5.38 -22.75
CA VAL A 250 22.97 4.48 -23.49
C VAL A 250 23.58 4.19 -24.84
N PRO A 251 23.79 2.94 -25.23
CA PRO A 251 24.40 2.56 -26.51
C PRO A 251 23.69 3.09 -27.73
#